data_60ce00e4d6d4f1f914656d497035e1e7
#
_entry.id   60ce00e4d6d4f1f914656d497035e1e7
#
_cell.length_a   1.000
_cell.length_b   1.000
_cell.length_c   1.000
_cell.angle_alpha   90.00
_cell.angle_beta   90.00
_cell.angle_gamma   90.00
#
_symmetry.space_group_name_H-M   'P 1'
#
loop_
_entity.id
_entity.type
_entity.pdbx_description
1 polymer ?
#
loop_
_entity_poly.entity_id
_entity_poly.type
_entity_poly.pdbx_seq_one_letter_code
_entity_poly.pdbx_strand_id
1 'polypeptide(L)'
;WRVYGSNEFIINAFRFANKYVPADVELYYNDYGDCSALKSEGIAQLLKDVKEAEGTRIDAVGMQGHYQTAGSPSAQEFITAAKKYAAIVGKVQITELDFGVSDAYDGTDKTKQEEYTRLAYRYKEIYDAVKQLKAEGINMSGITVWGVVDKYSWLQTSSSVGGGATETKKQVPLLFDDDYQVKSAYWAFVDPTKLAPTIQEVTFTQEIDDEFTAGTELTINKADTSATIIPVWNENTIKFLVNVKDNTIAETDAVT
;
A
#
# COMPACT_ATOMS: atom_id res chain seq x y z
N TRP A 1 -18.19 17.44 12.43
CA TRP A 1 -17.68 17.46 13.79
C TRP A 1 -17.74 18.87 14.40
N ARG A 2 -17.05 19.85 13.81
CA ARG A 2 -17.00 21.22 14.37
C ARG A 2 -18.37 21.90 14.46
N VAL A 3 -19.29 21.56 13.57
CA VAL A 3 -20.63 22.18 13.52
C VAL A 3 -21.58 21.50 14.50
N TYR A 4 -21.51 20.18 14.61
CA TYR A 4 -22.49 19.41 15.40
C TYR A 4 -21.98 19.00 16.79
N GLY A 5 -20.67 19.10 17.04
CA GLY A 5 -20.05 18.79 18.33
C GLY A 5 -20.09 17.32 18.76
N SER A 6 -20.66 16.45 17.90
CA SER A 6 -20.80 15.01 18.17
C SER A 6 -20.89 14.20 16.88
N ASN A 7 -20.91 12.86 17.00
CA ASN A 7 -21.15 11.91 15.90
C ASN A 7 -22.64 11.61 15.65
N GLU A 8 -23.55 12.27 16.36
CA GLU A 8 -24.99 12.02 16.29
C GLU A 8 -25.57 12.15 14.88
N PHE A 9 -25.04 13.04 14.05
CA PHE A 9 -25.49 13.18 12.66
C PHE A 9 -25.16 11.93 11.82
N ILE A 10 -24.06 11.21 12.09
CA ILE A 10 -23.72 9.96 11.43
C ILE A 10 -24.64 8.85 11.92
N ILE A 11 -24.85 8.76 13.23
CA ILE A 11 -25.79 7.81 13.83
C ILE A 11 -27.20 7.99 13.24
N ASN A 12 -27.67 9.24 13.11
CA ASN A 12 -28.95 9.54 12.50
C ASN A 12 -29.00 9.15 11.01
N ALA A 13 -27.91 9.34 10.26
CA ALA A 13 -27.85 8.87 8.87
C ALA A 13 -28.04 7.35 8.78
N PHE A 14 -27.42 6.57 9.67
CA PHE A 14 -27.61 5.11 9.74
C PHE A 14 -29.01 4.71 10.23
N ARG A 15 -29.64 5.49 11.15
CA ARG A 15 -31.05 5.29 11.53
C ARG A 15 -31.98 5.46 10.34
N PHE A 16 -31.81 6.55 9.57
CA PHE A 16 -32.60 6.78 8.36
C PHE A 16 -32.34 5.73 7.30
N ALA A 17 -31.08 5.36 7.06
CA ALA A 17 -30.74 4.32 6.12
C ALA A 17 -31.37 2.98 6.54
N ASN A 18 -31.27 2.57 7.80
CA ASN A 18 -31.91 1.35 8.29
C ASN A 18 -33.44 1.36 8.13
N LYS A 19 -34.06 2.52 8.26
CA LYS A 19 -35.52 2.66 8.13
C LYS A 19 -36.03 2.58 6.69
N TYR A 20 -35.27 3.13 5.73
CA TYR A 20 -35.75 3.37 4.37
C TYR A 20 -35.05 2.53 3.30
N VAL A 21 -33.86 2.01 3.58
CA VAL A 21 -33.12 1.16 2.65
C VAL A 21 -33.53 -0.30 2.86
N PRO A 22 -33.80 -1.08 1.78
CA PRO A 22 -34.11 -2.49 1.90
C PRO A 22 -33.08 -3.27 2.73
N ALA A 23 -33.51 -4.30 3.44
CA ALA A 23 -32.66 -5.03 4.38
C ALA A 23 -31.54 -5.83 3.71
N ASP A 24 -31.67 -6.13 2.41
CA ASP A 24 -30.69 -6.81 1.57
C ASP A 24 -29.60 -5.86 1.00
N VAL A 25 -29.76 -4.56 1.19
CA VAL A 25 -28.73 -3.56 0.81
C VAL A 25 -27.83 -3.29 2.00
N GLU A 26 -26.54 -3.54 1.84
CA GLU A 26 -25.55 -3.35 2.90
C GLU A 26 -25.24 -1.86 3.15
N LEU A 27 -25.09 -1.50 4.42
CA LEU A 27 -24.75 -0.15 4.85
C LEU A 27 -23.30 -0.08 5.28
N TYR A 28 -22.54 0.78 4.63
CA TYR A 28 -21.12 1.00 4.88
C TYR A 28 -20.86 2.37 5.49
N TYR A 29 -19.97 2.42 6.48
CA TYR A 29 -19.26 3.66 6.81
C TYR A 29 -17.98 3.73 6.01
N ASN A 30 -17.74 4.80 5.27
CA ASN A 30 -16.58 4.96 4.39
C ASN A 30 -15.73 6.15 4.83
N ASP A 31 -14.41 5.94 5.03
CA ASP A 31 -13.51 7.01 5.52
C ASP A 31 -12.10 6.88 4.92
N TYR A 32 -11.34 7.98 4.98
CA TYR A 32 -9.94 8.09 4.55
C TYR A 32 -9.00 8.17 5.75
N GLY A 33 -7.67 8.06 5.49
CA GLY A 33 -6.66 8.03 6.55
C GLY A 33 -6.85 6.85 7.49
N ASP A 34 -7.46 5.82 6.98
CA ASP A 34 -8.03 4.66 7.62
C ASP A 34 -7.00 3.78 8.35
N CYS A 35 -5.72 3.86 7.97
CA CYS A 35 -4.63 3.10 8.60
C CYS A 35 -3.81 3.89 9.63
N SER A 36 -3.99 5.21 9.73
CA SER A 36 -3.24 5.99 10.73
C SER A 36 -3.66 5.62 12.15
N ALA A 37 -2.70 5.51 13.05
CA ALA A 37 -2.95 5.03 14.42
C ALA A 37 -4.10 5.78 15.11
N LEU A 38 -4.02 7.11 15.13
CA LEU A 38 -5.02 7.94 15.82
C LEU A 38 -6.39 7.86 15.12
N LYS A 39 -6.43 7.98 13.79
CA LYS A 39 -7.71 7.99 13.07
C LYS A 39 -8.37 6.63 13.06
N SER A 40 -7.59 5.53 13.00
CA SER A 40 -8.15 4.19 13.07
C SER A 40 -8.84 3.89 14.41
N GLU A 41 -8.36 4.45 15.52
CA GLU A 41 -9.09 4.38 16.80
C GLU A 41 -10.41 5.15 16.75
N GLY A 42 -10.39 6.36 16.18
CA GLY A 42 -11.59 7.17 16.02
C GLY A 42 -12.64 6.49 15.14
N ILE A 43 -12.23 5.90 14.02
CA ILE A 43 -13.11 5.10 13.14
C ILE A 43 -13.68 3.91 13.92
N ALA A 44 -12.82 3.15 14.60
CA ALA A 44 -13.28 1.99 15.39
C ALA A 44 -14.29 2.38 16.48
N GLN A 45 -14.07 3.50 17.16
CA GLN A 45 -15.04 3.98 18.14
C GLN A 45 -16.36 4.40 17.48
N LEU A 46 -16.31 5.11 16.36
CA LEU A 46 -17.51 5.48 15.60
C LEU A 46 -18.31 4.26 15.12
N LEU A 47 -17.62 3.23 14.62
CA LEU A 47 -18.28 1.99 14.21
C LEU A 47 -19.02 1.32 15.39
N LYS A 48 -18.43 1.33 16.59
CA LYS A 48 -19.10 0.83 17.81
C LYS A 48 -20.32 1.69 18.16
N ASP A 49 -20.15 3.02 18.19
CA ASP A 49 -21.23 3.95 18.51
C ASP A 49 -22.43 3.77 17.57
N VAL A 50 -22.18 3.61 16.26
CA VAL A 50 -23.23 3.36 15.27
C VAL A 50 -23.85 1.99 15.49
N LYS A 51 -23.05 0.95 15.73
CA LYS A 51 -23.55 -0.43 15.90
C LYS A 51 -24.43 -0.60 17.14
N GLU A 52 -24.10 0.11 18.22
CA GLU A 52 -24.79 0.03 19.52
C GLU A 52 -25.99 0.97 19.61
N ALA A 53 -26.11 1.97 18.75
CA ALA A 53 -27.20 2.93 18.78
C ALA A 53 -28.52 2.28 18.37
N GLU A 54 -29.60 2.64 19.09
CA GLU A 54 -30.93 2.12 18.81
C GLU A 54 -31.42 2.57 17.42
N GLY A 55 -31.99 1.63 16.66
CA GLY A 55 -32.59 1.87 15.35
C GLY A 55 -31.59 1.98 14.20
N THR A 56 -30.30 1.70 14.44
CA THR A 56 -29.28 1.66 13.39
C THR A 56 -29.02 0.24 12.89
N ARG A 57 -28.38 0.16 11.73
CA ARG A 57 -27.73 -1.02 11.17
C ARG A 57 -26.45 -0.56 10.48
N ILE A 58 -25.37 -1.29 10.66
CA ILE A 58 -24.12 -1.11 9.95
C ILE A 58 -23.56 -2.50 9.61
N ASP A 59 -23.28 -2.74 8.34
CA ASP A 59 -22.89 -4.06 7.85
C ASP A 59 -21.39 -4.14 7.57
N ALA A 60 -20.76 -3.01 7.23
CA ALA A 60 -19.36 -3.00 6.84
C ALA A 60 -18.69 -1.62 7.03
N VAL A 61 -17.37 -1.63 6.86
CA VAL A 61 -16.56 -0.42 6.72
C VAL A 61 -15.88 -0.38 5.37
N GLY A 62 -15.86 0.80 4.75
CA GLY A 62 -15.05 1.12 3.58
C GLY A 62 -13.79 1.86 4.00
N MET A 63 -12.65 1.31 3.66
CA MET A 63 -11.35 1.98 3.71
C MET A 63 -11.14 2.64 2.35
N GLN A 64 -11.12 3.98 2.29
CA GLN A 64 -10.98 4.65 0.99
C GLN A 64 -9.70 4.21 0.28
N GLY A 65 -8.57 4.12 0.99
CA GLY A 65 -7.36 3.61 0.39
C GLY A 65 -6.60 4.63 -0.47
N HIS A 66 -6.71 5.92 -0.13
CA HIS A 66 -5.90 6.98 -0.74
C HIS A 66 -4.52 7.02 -0.06
N TYR A 67 -3.55 6.35 -0.65
CA TYR A 67 -2.23 6.13 -0.08
C TYR A 67 -1.13 6.83 -0.89
N GLN A 68 0.13 6.56 -0.55
CA GLN A 68 1.30 7.10 -1.28
C GLN A 68 2.22 5.97 -1.73
N THR A 69 2.91 6.19 -2.85
CA THR A 69 3.90 5.23 -3.35
C THR A 69 5.14 5.15 -2.44
N ALA A 70 5.45 6.23 -1.71
CA ALA A 70 6.50 6.26 -0.70
C ALA A 70 5.87 6.33 0.69
N GLY A 71 5.98 5.26 1.47
CA GLY A 71 5.67 5.30 2.90
C GLY A 71 4.37 4.64 3.32
N SER A 72 3.56 5.36 4.07
CA SER A 72 2.36 4.86 4.78
C SER A 72 1.14 4.70 3.86
N PRO A 73 0.27 3.72 4.18
CA PRO A 73 0.50 2.71 5.19
C PRO A 73 1.42 1.58 4.71
N SER A 74 2.17 0.97 5.60
CA SER A 74 2.76 -0.33 5.36
C SER A 74 1.68 -1.42 5.32
N ALA A 75 2.01 -2.60 4.77
CA ALA A 75 1.10 -3.76 4.81
C ALA A 75 0.65 -4.08 6.23
N GLN A 76 1.55 -3.98 7.21
CA GLN A 76 1.23 -4.30 8.61
C GLN A 76 0.26 -3.28 9.23
N GLU A 77 0.41 -1.99 8.94
CA GLU A 77 -0.54 -0.96 9.40
C GLU A 77 -1.93 -1.18 8.79
N PHE A 78 -1.98 -1.50 7.49
CA PHE A 78 -3.22 -1.84 6.81
C PHE A 78 -3.89 -3.08 7.43
N ILE A 79 -3.15 -4.19 7.61
CA ILE A 79 -3.65 -5.41 8.23
C ILE A 79 -4.20 -5.14 9.64
N THR A 80 -3.48 -4.35 10.44
CA THR A 80 -3.87 -4.01 11.80
C THR A 80 -5.18 -3.22 11.83
N ALA A 81 -5.32 -2.22 10.96
CA ALA A 81 -6.54 -1.42 10.86
C ALA A 81 -7.73 -2.26 10.36
N ALA A 82 -7.54 -3.05 9.31
CA ALA A 82 -8.59 -3.92 8.75
C ALA A 82 -9.10 -4.95 9.78
N LYS A 83 -8.21 -5.59 10.54
CA LYS A 83 -8.59 -6.52 11.63
C LYS A 83 -9.38 -5.81 12.73
N LYS A 84 -8.96 -4.61 13.11
CA LYS A 84 -9.66 -3.78 14.11
C LYS A 84 -11.10 -3.51 13.69
N TYR A 85 -11.31 -3.12 12.43
CA TYR A 85 -12.64 -2.84 11.90
C TYR A 85 -13.49 -4.11 11.73
N ALA A 86 -12.91 -5.17 11.18
CA ALA A 86 -13.59 -6.44 10.98
C ALA A 86 -14.11 -7.04 12.29
N ALA A 87 -13.39 -6.85 13.40
CA ALA A 87 -13.83 -7.29 14.72
C ALA A 87 -15.12 -6.58 15.20
N ILE A 88 -15.44 -5.40 14.64
CA ILE A 88 -16.64 -4.62 15.03
C ILE A 88 -17.79 -4.90 14.07
N VAL A 89 -17.58 -4.72 12.75
CA VAL A 89 -18.66 -4.78 11.74
C VAL A 89 -18.65 -6.05 10.90
N GLY A 90 -17.62 -6.89 11.01
CA GLY A 90 -17.56 -8.19 10.34
C GLY A 90 -17.16 -8.17 8.87
N LYS A 91 -17.18 -7.03 8.18
CA LYS A 91 -16.83 -6.88 6.76
C LYS A 91 -16.04 -5.62 6.50
N VAL A 92 -15.04 -5.72 5.64
CA VAL A 92 -14.17 -4.60 5.22
C VAL A 92 -14.04 -4.61 3.70
N GLN A 93 -13.99 -3.43 3.09
CA GLN A 93 -13.74 -3.24 1.67
C GLN A 93 -12.73 -2.10 1.48
N ILE A 94 -11.86 -2.21 0.48
CA ILE A 94 -11.14 -1.03 -0.03
C ILE A 94 -12.01 -0.43 -1.12
N THR A 95 -12.41 0.84 -0.95
CA THR A 95 -13.45 1.44 -1.79
C THR A 95 -12.93 2.38 -2.87
N GLU A 96 -11.71 2.92 -2.70
CA GLU A 96 -11.23 4.01 -3.55
C GLU A 96 -9.69 3.96 -3.74
N LEU A 97 -9.12 2.76 -3.88
CA LEU A 97 -7.66 2.58 -3.89
C LEU A 97 -6.97 3.37 -4.99
N ASP A 98 -6.09 4.26 -4.61
CA ASP A 98 -5.12 4.91 -5.46
C ASP A 98 -3.85 5.31 -4.67
N PHE A 99 -2.78 5.70 -5.41
CA PHE A 99 -1.51 6.05 -4.79
C PHE A 99 -0.97 7.36 -5.35
N GLY A 100 -0.89 8.39 -4.54
CA GLY A 100 -0.17 9.61 -4.88
C GLY A 100 1.33 9.34 -5.09
N VAL A 101 1.93 10.06 -6.05
CA VAL A 101 3.35 9.87 -6.39
C VAL A 101 4.29 10.32 -5.27
N SER A 102 5.46 9.70 -5.20
CA SER A 102 6.51 10.05 -4.26
C SER A 102 7.19 11.39 -4.61
N ASP A 103 7.88 11.97 -3.63
CA ASP A 103 8.70 13.17 -3.85
C ASP A 103 9.91 12.91 -4.76
N ALA A 104 10.34 11.65 -4.86
CA ALA A 104 11.43 11.24 -5.74
C ALA A 104 11.04 11.28 -7.23
N TYR A 105 9.74 11.28 -7.56
CA TYR A 105 9.27 11.46 -8.92
C TYR A 105 9.25 12.96 -9.28
N ASP A 106 10.08 13.36 -10.23
CA ASP A 106 10.24 14.76 -10.69
C ASP A 106 9.54 15.08 -12.02
N GLY A 107 8.89 14.09 -12.63
CA GLY A 107 8.18 14.22 -13.91
C GLY A 107 9.01 13.83 -15.13
N THR A 108 10.30 13.51 -14.98
CA THR A 108 11.14 13.01 -16.09
C THR A 108 10.80 11.57 -16.45
N ASP A 109 11.12 11.13 -17.67
CA ASP A 109 10.85 9.77 -18.11
C ASP A 109 11.62 8.73 -17.27
N LYS A 110 12.84 9.05 -16.82
CA LYS A 110 13.61 8.17 -15.95
C LYS A 110 12.89 7.94 -14.62
N THR A 111 12.57 9.00 -13.90
CA THR A 111 11.90 8.90 -12.61
C THR A 111 10.46 8.40 -12.74
N LYS A 112 9.82 8.56 -13.89
CA LYS A 112 8.51 8.00 -14.21
C LYS A 112 8.52 6.47 -14.24
N GLN A 113 9.54 5.84 -14.81
CA GLN A 113 9.67 4.38 -14.83
C GLN A 113 9.92 3.82 -13.43
N GLU A 114 10.74 4.50 -12.64
CA GLU A 114 10.95 4.16 -11.23
C GLU A 114 9.66 4.29 -10.42
N GLU A 115 8.88 5.35 -10.66
CA GLU A 115 7.60 5.57 -10.00
C GLU A 115 6.56 4.51 -10.41
N TYR A 116 6.52 4.09 -11.68
CA TYR A 116 5.68 3.00 -12.14
C TYR A 116 6.04 1.68 -11.44
N THR A 117 7.32 1.45 -11.19
CA THR A 117 7.78 0.27 -10.43
C THR A 117 7.35 0.36 -8.97
N ARG A 118 7.57 1.51 -8.31
CA ARG A 118 7.11 1.74 -6.93
C ARG A 118 5.60 1.54 -6.81
N LEU A 119 4.84 2.15 -7.70
CA LEU A 119 3.38 2.03 -7.75
C LEU A 119 2.95 0.57 -7.86
N ALA A 120 3.56 -0.20 -8.75
CA ALA A 120 3.23 -1.61 -8.95
C ALA A 120 3.44 -2.44 -7.67
N TYR A 121 4.56 -2.22 -6.98
CA TYR A 121 4.84 -2.92 -5.73
C TYR A 121 3.94 -2.45 -4.58
N ARG A 122 3.51 -1.19 -4.56
CA ARG A 122 2.52 -0.72 -3.57
C ARG A 122 1.16 -1.37 -3.78
N TYR A 123 0.69 -1.47 -5.03
CA TYR A 123 -0.53 -2.23 -5.34
C TYR A 123 -0.40 -3.71 -4.94
N LYS A 124 0.75 -4.32 -5.26
CA LYS A 124 1.02 -5.72 -4.88
C LYS A 124 1.01 -5.91 -3.36
N GLU A 125 1.66 -5.03 -2.62
CA GLU A 125 1.75 -5.08 -1.15
C GLU A 125 0.37 -5.07 -0.50
N ILE A 126 -0.50 -4.13 -0.90
CA ILE A 126 -1.87 -4.05 -0.37
C ILE A 126 -2.70 -5.26 -0.82
N TYR A 127 -2.54 -5.70 -2.07
CA TYR A 127 -3.25 -6.89 -2.56
C TYR A 127 -2.83 -8.17 -1.82
N ASP A 128 -1.55 -8.34 -1.55
CA ASP A 128 -1.05 -9.46 -0.76
C ASP A 128 -1.56 -9.41 0.68
N ALA A 129 -1.61 -8.23 1.29
CA ALA A 129 -2.21 -8.03 2.61
C ALA A 129 -3.70 -8.40 2.63
N VAL A 130 -4.46 -8.05 1.59
CA VAL A 130 -5.87 -8.47 1.46
C VAL A 130 -5.99 -9.98 1.32
N LYS A 131 -5.12 -10.63 0.53
CA LYS A 131 -5.10 -12.11 0.42
C LYS A 131 -4.78 -12.77 1.75
N GLN A 132 -3.80 -12.23 2.48
CA GLN A 132 -3.45 -12.71 3.82
C GLN A 132 -4.65 -12.60 4.77
N LEU A 133 -5.31 -11.44 4.85
CA LEU A 133 -6.50 -11.25 5.67
C LEU A 133 -7.62 -12.23 5.33
N LYS A 134 -7.87 -12.48 4.05
CA LYS A 134 -8.86 -13.49 3.61
C LYS A 134 -8.46 -14.90 4.05
N ALA A 135 -7.18 -15.26 3.93
CA ALA A 135 -6.68 -16.57 4.40
C ALA A 135 -6.81 -16.74 5.93
N GLU A 136 -6.75 -15.65 6.68
CA GLU A 136 -6.98 -15.61 8.13
C GLU A 136 -8.49 -15.56 8.52
N GLY A 137 -9.39 -15.61 7.53
CA GLY A 137 -10.84 -15.62 7.76
C GLY A 137 -11.48 -14.24 7.89
N ILE A 138 -10.76 -13.16 7.65
CA ILE A 138 -11.33 -11.81 7.63
C ILE A 138 -12.10 -11.59 6.33
N ASN A 139 -13.33 -11.11 6.44
CA ASN A 139 -14.19 -10.85 5.29
C ASN A 139 -13.78 -9.55 4.58
N MET A 140 -12.76 -9.65 3.72
CA MET A 140 -12.40 -8.60 2.76
C MET A 140 -13.27 -8.75 1.51
N SER A 141 -14.29 -7.91 1.34
CA SER A 141 -15.30 -8.08 0.30
C SER A 141 -14.84 -7.66 -1.11
N GLY A 142 -13.87 -6.76 -1.21
CA GLY A 142 -13.35 -6.32 -2.51
C GLY A 142 -12.34 -5.19 -2.42
N ILE A 143 -11.80 -4.88 -3.61
CA ILE A 143 -10.95 -3.71 -3.86
C ILE A 143 -11.54 -2.98 -5.06
N THR A 144 -11.84 -1.70 -4.90
CA THR A 144 -12.20 -0.78 -5.98
C THR A 144 -11.06 0.19 -6.19
N VAL A 145 -10.53 0.26 -7.41
CA VAL A 145 -9.52 1.26 -7.79
C VAL A 145 -10.24 2.57 -8.14
N TRP A 146 -9.73 3.72 -7.65
CA TRP A 146 -10.42 5.00 -7.77
C TRP A 146 -10.13 5.72 -9.09
N GLY A 147 -10.49 5.08 -10.17
CA GLY A 147 -10.36 5.59 -11.54
C GLY A 147 -9.82 4.54 -12.50
N VAL A 148 -9.79 4.88 -13.78
CA VAL A 148 -9.31 3.98 -14.85
C VAL A 148 -7.96 4.42 -15.36
N VAL A 149 -7.82 5.68 -15.80
CA VAL A 149 -6.61 6.22 -16.42
C VAL A 149 -6.10 7.45 -15.67
N ASP A 150 -4.79 7.62 -15.66
CA ASP A 150 -4.10 8.62 -14.86
C ASP A 150 -4.60 10.05 -15.10
N LYS A 151 -4.82 10.48 -16.34
CA LYS A 151 -5.23 11.85 -16.68
C LYS A 151 -6.55 12.31 -16.09
N TYR A 152 -7.42 11.36 -15.72
CA TYR A 152 -8.72 11.67 -15.12
C TYR A 152 -8.77 11.42 -13.61
N SER A 153 -7.64 11.04 -12.99
CA SER A 153 -7.56 10.92 -11.55
C SER A 153 -7.80 12.27 -10.88
N TRP A 154 -8.54 12.27 -9.78
CA TRP A 154 -8.74 13.45 -8.93
C TRP A 154 -7.43 14.01 -8.38
N LEU A 155 -6.40 13.17 -8.26
CA LEU A 155 -5.05 13.55 -7.79
C LEU A 155 -4.34 14.52 -8.76
N GLN A 156 -4.83 14.67 -10.00
CA GLN A 156 -4.30 15.71 -10.91
C GLN A 156 -4.60 17.12 -10.40
N THR A 157 -5.64 17.29 -9.59
CA THR A 157 -6.08 18.61 -9.10
C THR A 157 -6.04 18.73 -7.58
N SER A 158 -5.83 17.62 -6.87
CA SER A 158 -5.78 17.58 -5.41
C SER A 158 -4.35 17.48 -4.91
N SER A 159 -4.02 18.21 -3.86
CA SER A 159 -2.76 18.11 -3.11
C SER A 159 -2.87 17.26 -1.82
N SER A 160 -4.00 16.60 -1.61
CA SER A 160 -4.28 15.87 -0.38
C SER A 160 -3.38 14.65 -0.18
N VAL A 161 -2.93 14.04 -1.29
CA VAL A 161 -2.09 12.84 -1.31
C VAL A 161 -0.96 13.06 -2.31
N GLY A 162 0.29 12.86 -1.92
CA GLY A 162 1.43 12.91 -2.83
C GLY A 162 1.76 14.28 -3.43
N GLY A 163 1.45 15.38 -2.76
CA GLY A 163 1.88 16.74 -3.14
C GLY A 163 1.20 17.34 -4.38
N GLY A 164 0.22 16.65 -4.99
CA GLY A 164 -0.53 17.13 -6.15
C GLY A 164 0.25 17.10 -7.48
N ALA A 165 -0.44 17.44 -8.58
CA ALA A 165 0.19 17.60 -9.88
C ALA A 165 0.72 19.03 -10.09
N THR A 166 1.77 19.16 -10.90
CA THR A 166 2.30 20.43 -11.40
C THR A 166 2.32 20.42 -12.93
N GLU A 167 2.77 21.48 -13.58
CA GLU A 167 2.91 21.51 -15.04
C GLU A 167 3.84 20.41 -15.55
N THR A 168 4.91 20.14 -14.82
CA THR A 168 5.95 19.16 -15.19
C THR A 168 5.79 17.80 -14.51
N LYS A 169 5.17 17.75 -13.34
CA LYS A 169 5.00 16.54 -12.56
C LYS A 169 3.51 16.16 -12.49
N LYS A 170 3.08 15.22 -13.33
CA LYS A 170 1.72 14.68 -13.31
C LYS A 170 1.62 13.52 -12.34
N GLN A 171 0.45 13.36 -11.73
CA GLN A 171 0.15 12.17 -10.92
C GLN A 171 -0.02 10.95 -11.83
N VAL A 172 0.46 9.80 -11.39
CA VAL A 172 0.38 8.53 -12.13
C VAL A 172 -0.18 7.39 -11.25
N PRO A 173 -1.34 7.57 -10.61
CA PRO A 173 -1.79 6.75 -9.48
C PRO A 173 -2.45 5.43 -9.87
N LEU A 174 -2.86 5.25 -11.13
CA LEU A 174 -3.81 4.22 -11.53
C LEU A 174 -3.15 3.07 -12.32
N LEU A 175 -3.98 2.14 -12.80
CA LEU A 175 -3.53 0.92 -13.47
C LEU A 175 -3.22 1.11 -14.96
N PHE A 176 -3.79 2.17 -15.56
CA PHE A 176 -3.63 2.50 -16.97
C PHE A 176 -3.09 3.93 -17.10
N ASP A 177 -2.25 4.13 -18.11
CA ASP A 177 -1.71 5.44 -18.43
C ASP A 177 -2.71 6.34 -19.18
N ASP A 178 -2.28 7.52 -19.58
CA ASP A 178 -3.11 8.50 -20.27
C ASP A 178 -3.60 8.04 -21.65
N ASP A 179 -2.92 7.07 -22.26
CA ASP A 179 -3.25 6.46 -23.56
C ASP A 179 -3.98 5.12 -23.43
N TYR A 180 -4.51 4.83 -22.22
CA TYR A 180 -5.22 3.59 -21.87
C TYR A 180 -4.34 2.33 -21.99
N GLN A 181 -3.01 2.49 -21.96
CA GLN A 181 -2.11 1.34 -21.96
C GLN A 181 -1.93 0.82 -20.53
N VAL A 182 -1.72 -0.48 -20.46
CA VAL A 182 -1.50 -1.19 -19.19
C VAL A 182 -0.17 -0.77 -18.57
N LYS A 183 -0.21 -0.31 -17.32
CA LYS A 183 0.99 -0.03 -16.52
C LYS A 183 1.43 -1.26 -15.73
N SER A 184 2.65 -1.22 -15.20
CA SER A 184 3.18 -2.27 -14.30
C SER A 184 2.24 -2.57 -13.13
N ALA A 185 1.54 -1.56 -12.61
CA ALA A 185 0.58 -1.69 -11.52
C ALA A 185 -0.59 -2.64 -11.80
N TYR A 186 -1.03 -2.74 -13.06
CA TYR A 186 -2.07 -3.71 -13.47
C TYR A 186 -1.64 -5.14 -13.19
N TRP A 187 -0.38 -5.46 -13.44
CA TRP A 187 0.15 -6.80 -13.26
C TRP A 187 0.24 -7.22 -11.80
N ALA A 188 0.23 -6.27 -10.85
CA ALA A 188 0.16 -6.57 -9.43
C ALA A 188 -1.07 -7.42 -9.05
N PHE A 189 -2.19 -7.23 -9.75
CA PHE A 189 -3.43 -7.98 -9.55
C PHE A 189 -3.53 -9.22 -10.44
N VAL A 190 -3.12 -9.10 -11.69
CA VAL A 190 -3.42 -10.10 -12.72
C VAL A 190 -2.34 -11.18 -12.82
N ASP A 191 -1.08 -10.77 -12.81
CA ASP A 191 0.07 -11.68 -12.90
C ASP A 191 1.32 -11.02 -12.30
N PRO A 192 1.54 -11.13 -10.99
CA PRO A 192 2.68 -10.50 -10.33
C PRO A 192 4.07 -10.98 -10.82
N THR A 193 4.14 -12.10 -11.55
CA THR A 193 5.41 -12.57 -12.12
C THR A 193 5.92 -11.68 -13.25
N LYS A 194 5.07 -10.82 -13.80
CA LYS A 194 5.42 -9.82 -14.82
C LYS A 194 5.95 -8.49 -14.27
N LEU A 195 5.99 -8.35 -12.94
CA LEU A 195 6.58 -7.16 -12.34
C LEU A 195 8.08 -7.16 -12.58
N ALA A 196 8.61 -6.01 -13.01
CA ALA A 196 10.05 -5.82 -13.08
C ALA A 196 10.65 -6.00 -11.66
N PRO A 197 11.80 -6.65 -11.54
CA PRO A 197 12.47 -6.75 -10.24
C PRO A 197 12.75 -5.34 -9.70
N THR A 198 12.66 -5.18 -8.39
CA THR A 198 13.07 -3.94 -7.74
C THR A 198 14.57 -3.77 -7.95
N ILE A 199 14.95 -2.71 -8.66
CA ILE A 199 16.36 -2.38 -8.86
C ILE A 199 16.83 -1.65 -7.60
N GLN A 200 17.76 -2.27 -6.87
CA GLN A 200 18.52 -1.55 -5.87
C GLN A 200 19.75 -0.95 -6.57
N GLU A 201 19.85 0.38 -6.60
CA GLU A 201 21.08 1.02 -7.06
C GLU A 201 22.17 0.77 -6.01
N VAL A 202 23.20 0.06 -6.39
CA VAL A 202 24.39 -0.15 -5.57
C VAL A 202 25.47 0.79 -6.07
N THR A 203 25.94 1.69 -5.22
CA THR A 203 27.09 2.53 -5.53
C THR A 203 28.35 1.70 -5.27
N PHE A 204 29.12 1.48 -6.31
CA PHE A 204 30.43 0.82 -6.19
C PHE A 204 31.50 1.86 -5.92
N THR A 205 32.34 1.63 -4.91
CA THR A 205 33.54 2.42 -4.71
C THR A 205 34.72 1.83 -5.49
N GLN A 206 35.58 2.68 -6.03
CA GLN A 206 36.66 2.27 -6.94
C GLN A 206 37.88 1.63 -6.25
N GLU A 207 37.86 1.54 -4.93
CA GLU A 207 38.98 0.96 -4.18
C GLU A 207 38.69 -0.49 -3.81
N ILE A 208 39.57 -1.39 -4.26
CA ILE A 208 39.60 -2.75 -3.73
C ILE A 208 40.48 -2.73 -2.48
N ASP A 209 39.83 -2.98 -1.35
CA ASP A 209 40.54 -3.44 -0.16
C ASP A 209 40.16 -4.91 0.11
N ASP A 210 41.07 -5.65 0.72
CA ASP A 210 40.80 -7.05 1.06
C ASP A 210 39.93 -7.16 2.34
N GLU A 211 39.63 -6.04 2.99
CA GLU A 211 38.76 -5.94 4.17
C GLU A 211 37.32 -5.52 3.83
N PHE A 212 37.05 -5.18 2.59
CA PHE A 212 35.71 -4.75 2.10
C PHE A 212 35.12 -3.53 2.84
N THR A 213 36.00 -2.65 3.38
CA THR A 213 35.59 -1.51 4.20
C THR A 213 35.04 -0.35 3.39
N ALA A 214 35.44 -0.24 2.11
CA ALA A 214 35.03 0.85 1.21
C ALA A 214 33.75 0.56 0.42
N GLY A 215 33.21 -0.66 0.48
CA GLY A 215 32.01 -1.08 -0.26
C GLY A 215 30.71 -0.66 0.42
N THR A 216 29.70 -0.33 -0.37
CA THR A 216 28.34 -0.10 0.14
C THR A 216 27.66 -1.44 0.43
N GLU A 217 27.18 -1.64 1.64
CA GLU A 217 26.49 -2.86 2.04
C GLU A 217 25.07 -2.91 1.43
N LEU A 218 24.79 -4.02 0.76
CA LEU A 218 23.45 -4.39 0.30
C LEU A 218 22.88 -5.46 1.22
N THR A 219 21.74 -5.19 1.85
CA THR A 219 21.08 -6.17 2.72
C THR A 219 19.83 -6.74 2.04
N ILE A 220 19.75 -8.07 2.00
CA ILE A 220 18.57 -8.82 1.53
C ILE A 220 17.98 -9.54 2.72
N ASN A 221 16.70 -9.29 3.00
CA ASN A 221 15.97 -9.95 4.08
C ASN A 221 14.80 -10.77 3.51
N LYS A 222 14.66 -12.01 3.98
CA LYS A 222 13.55 -12.89 3.66
C LYS A 222 13.20 -13.73 4.87
N ALA A 223 12.05 -13.43 5.48
CA ALA A 223 11.56 -14.12 6.68
C ALA A 223 12.63 -14.22 7.79
N ASP A 224 13.19 -15.39 8.00
CA ASP A 224 14.18 -15.76 9.03
C ASP A 224 15.63 -15.82 8.48
N THR A 225 15.82 -15.55 7.19
CA THR A 225 17.12 -15.54 6.52
C THR A 225 17.48 -14.13 6.07
N SER A 226 18.73 -13.74 6.26
CA SER A 226 19.26 -12.48 5.71
C SER A 226 20.62 -12.69 5.07
N ALA A 227 20.91 -11.91 4.05
CA ALA A 227 22.22 -11.85 3.43
C ALA A 227 22.69 -10.39 3.32
N THR A 228 23.96 -10.15 3.61
CA THR A 228 24.63 -8.89 3.28
C THR A 228 25.66 -9.13 2.20
N ILE A 229 25.67 -8.25 1.19
CA ILE A 229 26.60 -8.31 0.06
C ILE A 229 27.35 -6.98 0.02
N ILE A 230 28.66 -7.02 0.08
CA ILE A 230 29.52 -5.85 -0.03
C ILE A 230 30.35 -6.00 -1.29
N PRO A 231 30.03 -5.27 -2.38
CA PRO A 231 30.84 -5.27 -3.58
C PRO A 231 31.99 -4.25 -3.47
N VAL A 232 33.16 -4.64 -3.94
CA VAL A 232 34.30 -3.74 -4.18
C VAL A 232 34.88 -4.05 -5.56
N TRP A 233 35.40 -3.05 -6.27
CA TRP A 233 35.85 -3.24 -7.64
C TRP A 233 36.96 -2.25 -8.03
N ASN A 234 37.72 -2.61 -9.04
CA ASN A 234 38.65 -1.74 -9.76
C ASN A 234 38.48 -1.99 -11.27
N GLU A 235 39.38 -1.42 -12.09
CA GLU A 235 39.33 -1.51 -13.55
C GLU A 235 39.31 -2.96 -14.09
N ASN A 236 39.80 -3.93 -13.34
CA ASN A 236 40.02 -5.30 -13.82
C ASN A 236 39.29 -6.37 -13.00
N THR A 237 38.78 -6.04 -11.82
CA THR A 237 38.26 -7.06 -10.88
C THR A 237 37.07 -6.52 -10.07
N ILE A 238 36.08 -7.38 -9.88
CA ILE A 238 34.97 -7.18 -8.92
C ILE A 238 35.12 -8.29 -7.87
N LYS A 239 35.08 -7.93 -6.60
CA LYS A 239 34.98 -8.87 -5.48
C LYS A 239 33.68 -8.63 -4.72
N PHE A 240 33.10 -9.68 -4.19
CA PHE A 240 31.92 -9.64 -3.35
C PHE A 240 32.21 -10.32 -2.02
N LEU A 241 31.96 -9.65 -0.90
CA LEU A 241 31.80 -10.29 0.38
C LEU A 241 30.33 -10.57 0.59
N VAL A 242 29.98 -11.86 0.76
CA VAL A 242 28.60 -12.28 0.99
C VAL A 242 28.52 -12.93 2.37
N ASN A 243 27.78 -12.30 3.28
CA ASN A 243 27.49 -12.85 4.59
C ASN A 243 26.04 -13.31 4.62
N VAL A 244 25.82 -14.60 4.84
CA VAL A 244 24.46 -15.17 4.95
C VAL A 244 24.21 -15.52 6.41
N LYS A 245 23.08 -15.02 6.93
CA LYS A 245 22.55 -15.45 8.23
C LYS A 245 21.31 -16.29 7.97
N ASP A 246 21.44 -17.58 8.17
CA ASP A 246 20.36 -18.55 8.10
C ASP A 246 20.24 -19.25 9.45
N ASN A 247 19.02 -19.41 9.94
CA ASN A 247 18.73 -20.09 11.21
C ASN A 247 18.53 -21.60 11.00
N THR A 248 18.46 -22.06 9.73
CA THR A 248 18.29 -23.47 9.35
C THR A 248 19.33 -23.85 8.30
N ILE A 249 20.36 -24.60 8.71
CA ILE A 249 21.30 -25.21 7.76
C ILE A 249 20.76 -26.58 7.40
N ALA A 250 20.35 -26.80 6.16
CA ALA A 250 20.03 -28.13 5.64
C ALA A 250 21.29 -28.80 5.07
N GLU A 251 21.43 -30.12 5.22
CA GLU A 251 22.57 -30.89 4.67
C GLU A 251 22.70 -30.80 3.14
N THR A 252 21.69 -30.22 2.46
CA THR A 252 21.64 -30.04 1.00
C THR A 252 22.07 -28.63 0.57
N ASP A 253 22.42 -27.73 1.47
CA ASP A 253 22.86 -26.38 1.13
C ASP A 253 24.31 -26.42 0.64
N ALA A 254 24.48 -26.68 -0.65
CA ALA A 254 25.79 -26.56 -1.31
C ALA A 254 26.04 -25.11 -1.70
N VAL A 255 27.08 -24.52 -1.13
CA VAL A 255 27.65 -23.26 -1.62
C VAL A 255 28.52 -23.61 -2.82
N THR A 256 28.03 -23.36 -4.04
CA THR A 256 28.83 -23.43 -5.27
C THR A 256 29.23 -22.03 -5.71
#